data_3efda1ba5310aa8fe52dc7b71e7b959e
#
_entry.id   3efda1ba5310aa8fe52dc7b71e7b959e
#
_cell.length_a   1.000
_cell.length_b   1.000
_cell.length_c   1.000
_cell.angle_alpha   90.00
_cell.angle_beta   90.00
_cell.angle_gamma   90.00
#
_symmetry.space_group_name_H-M   'P 1'
#
loop_
_entity.id
_entity.type
_entity.pdbx_description
1 polymer ?
#
loop_
_entity_poly.entity_id
_entity_poly.type
_entity_poly.pdbx_seq_one_letter_code
_entity_poly.pdbx_strand_id
1 'polypeptide(L)'
;MKSGVVSLGGNVQAIGTKTDGSRWKVGVQSPDDTESMIGAYEAADEAVITSGAYERYFEKDGKTYHHIIDPATGKPSEKDLKSVTIISKNGTLSDILSTTLFVMGKDKAISYWKEHSKEFNMILVDENNKVYISQGIKDHFSSDSDFTVIKK
;
A
#
# COMPACT_ATOMS: atom_id res chain seq x y z
N MET A 1 18.86 -5.03 16.82
CA MET A 1 18.37 -3.64 16.84
C MET A 1 17.04 -3.64 17.59
N LYS A 2 16.82 -2.71 18.55
CA LYS A 2 15.57 -2.66 19.31
C LYS A 2 14.58 -1.61 18.74
N SER A 3 15.07 -0.65 17.99
CA SER A 3 14.30 0.45 17.42
C SER A 3 14.98 0.96 16.14
N GLY A 4 14.22 1.21 15.10
CA GLY A 4 14.70 1.74 13.84
C GLY A 4 13.70 1.61 12.70
N VAL A 5 14.02 2.27 11.59
CA VAL A 5 13.28 2.15 10.33
C VAL A 5 14.29 1.83 9.23
N VAL A 6 13.96 0.86 8.41
CA VAL A 6 14.69 0.53 7.19
C VAL A 6 13.75 0.78 6.01
N SER A 7 14.20 1.56 5.04
CA SER A 7 13.46 1.80 3.79
C SER A 7 14.34 1.40 2.60
N LEU A 8 13.85 0.49 1.79
CA LEU A 8 14.52 -0.03 0.61
C LEU A 8 13.57 0.08 -0.59
N GLY A 9 13.77 1.11 -1.42
CA GLY A 9 12.97 1.31 -2.64
C GLY A 9 11.46 1.43 -2.40
N GLY A 10 11.05 2.11 -1.30
CA GLY A 10 9.64 2.25 -0.93
C GLY A 10 9.10 1.17 0.03
N ASN A 11 9.81 0.05 0.19
CA ASN A 11 9.48 -0.97 1.19
C ASN A 11 10.02 -0.53 2.55
N VAL A 12 9.14 -0.21 3.48
CA VAL A 12 9.49 0.29 4.81
C VAL A 12 9.25 -0.80 5.86
N GLN A 13 10.28 -1.08 6.67
CA GLN A 13 10.18 -1.93 7.86
C GLN A 13 10.42 -1.07 9.10
N ALA A 14 9.40 -0.92 9.92
CA ALA A 14 9.51 -0.34 11.27
C ALA A 14 9.86 -1.44 12.28
N ILE A 15 10.86 -1.16 13.13
CA ILE A 15 11.31 -2.05 14.21
C ILE A 15 11.10 -1.30 15.52
N GLY A 16 10.31 -1.89 16.42
CA GLY A 16 9.95 -1.28 17.70
C GLY A 16 9.28 0.09 17.54
N THR A 17 9.39 0.89 18.57
CA THR A 17 8.95 2.29 18.61
C THR A 17 10.15 3.21 18.67
N LYS A 18 9.93 4.53 18.54
CA LYS A 18 10.96 5.54 18.78
C LYS A 18 11.40 5.51 20.24
N THR A 19 12.50 6.20 20.55
CA THR A 19 13.07 6.27 21.91
C THR A 19 12.15 6.93 22.93
N ASP A 20 11.24 7.78 22.48
CA ASP A 20 10.21 8.43 23.30
C ASP A 20 8.92 7.56 23.46
N GLY A 21 8.92 6.34 22.90
CA GLY A 21 7.79 5.42 22.94
C GLY A 21 6.74 5.65 21.83
N SER A 22 6.87 6.71 21.02
CA SER A 22 5.94 6.96 19.92
C SER A 22 6.17 6.02 18.74
N ARG A 23 5.12 5.81 17.93
CA ARG A 23 5.19 5.00 16.70
C ARG A 23 5.97 5.73 15.60
N TRP A 24 6.44 5.00 14.62
CA TRP A 24 7.12 5.52 13.44
C TRP A 24 6.07 6.02 12.44
N LYS A 25 6.15 7.29 12.07
CA LYS A 25 5.25 7.86 11.06
C LYS A 25 5.79 7.57 9.67
N VAL A 26 5.10 6.72 8.93
CA VAL A 26 5.44 6.29 7.55
C VAL A 26 4.47 6.96 6.59
N GLY A 27 5.00 7.79 5.69
CA GLY A 27 4.20 8.42 4.65
C GLY A 27 3.80 7.42 3.57
N VAL A 28 2.57 7.53 3.08
CA VAL A 28 2.07 6.80 1.91
C VAL A 28 2.04 7.76 0.74
N GLN A 29 2.87 7.48 -0.26
CA GLN A 29 3.08 8.36 -1.41
C GLN A 29 1.83 8.48 -2.28
N SER A 30 1.60 9.64 -2.85
CA SER A 30 0.57 9.86 -3.86
C SER A 30 0.97 9.20 -5.18
N PRO A 31 0.07 8.44 -5.82
CA PRO A 31 0.37 7.83 -7.11
C PRO A 31 0.45 8.83 -8.28
N ASP A 32 -0.13 10.02 -8.14
CA ASP A 32 -0.15 11.03 -9.20
C ASP A 32 0.95 12.10 -9.03
N ASP A 33 1.48 12.23 -7.82
CA ASP A 33 2.54 13.18 -7.51
C ASP A 33 3.47 12.55 -6.46
N THR A 34 4.61 12.11 -6.92
CA THR A 34 5.60 11.40 -6.10
C THR A 34 6.27 12.28 -5.04
N GLU A 35 6.09 13.60 -5.08
CA GLU A 35 6.55 14.52 -4.06
C GLU A 35 5.52 14.77 -2.95
N SER A 36 4.26 14.33 -3.17
CA SER A 36 3.16 14.46 -2.22
C SER A 36 2.79 13.13 -1.58
N MET A 37 1.98 13.19 -0.50
CA MET A 37 1.52 12.03 0.24
C MET A 37 -0.01 12.04 0.33
N ILE A 38 -0.62 10.88 0.19
CA ILE A 38 -2.06 10.69 0.43
C ILE A 38 -2.39 10.59 1.91
N GLY A 39 -1.40 10.33 2.75
CA GLY A 39 -1.55 10.20 4.19
C GLY A 39 -0.32 9.60 4.84
N ALA A 40 -0.42 9.33 6.13
CA ALA A 40 0.64 8.71 6.89
C ALA A 40 0.09 7.65 7.85
N TYR A 41 0.84 6.56 8.00
CA TYR A 41 0.54 5.48 8.93
C TYR A 41 1.54 5.46 10.08
N GLU A 42 1.05 5.25 11.30
CA GLU A 42 1.87 5.10 12.50
C GLU A 42 2.19 3.62 12.75
N ALA A 43 3.39 3.21 12.33
CA ALA A 43 3.87 1.82 12.39
C ALA A 43 4.66 1.52 13.67
N ALA A 44 4.54 0.28 14.19
CA ALA A 44 5.39 -0.26 15.25
C ALA A 44 5.54 -1.77 15.05
N ASP A 45 6.77 -2.27 14.86
CA ASP A 45 7.07 -3.69 14.52
C ASP A 45 6.29 -4.20 13.30
N GLU A 46 6.16 -3.36 12.27
CA GLU A 46 5.36 -3.63 11.08
C GLU A 46 6.10 -3.22 9.81
N ALA A 47 5.85 -3.96 8.74
CA ALA A 47 6.18 -3.56 7.39
C ALA A 47 5.04 -2.73 6.79
N VAL A 48 5.40 -1.70 6.04
CA VAL A 48 4.51 -0.87 5.21
C VAL A 48 5.08 -0.92 3.80
N ILE A 49 4.46 -1.68 2.92
CA ILE A 49 4.99 -1.99 1.59
C ILE A 49 3.96 -1.65 0.53
N THR A 50 4.38 -0.87 -0.45
CA THR A 50 3.52 -0.38 -1.53
C THR A 50 3.94 -0.94 -2.86
N SER A 51 2.96 -1.34 -3.66
CA SER A 51 3.10 -1.57 -5.11
C SER A 51 2.22 -0.57 -5.86
N GLY A 52 2.79 0.08 -6.87
CA GLY A 52 2.08 1.08 -7.66
C GLY A 52 2.54 1.12 -9.11
N ALA A 53 1.62 1.45 -10.02
CA ALA A 53 1.89 1.56 -11.45
C ALA A 53 2.88 2.69 -11.79
N TYR A 54 2.99 3.69 -10.93
CA TYR A 54 3.82 4.89 -11.11
C TYR A 54 5.31 4.68 -10.77
N GLU A 55 5.67 3.59 -10.11
CA GLU A 55 7.06 3.37 -9.66
C GLU A 55 8.02 3.08 -10.83
N ARG A 56 7.57 2.26 -11.79
CA ARG A 56 8.36 1.89 -12.97
C ARG A 56 7.45 1.72 -14.17
N TYR A 57 7.56 2.61 -15.13
CA TYR A 57 6.79 2.58 -16.37
C TYR A 57 7.57 3.17 -17.54
N PHE A 58 7.10 2.92 -18.74
CA PHE A 58 7.50 3.64 -19.93
C PHE A 58 6.26 4.03 -20.73
N GLU A 59 6.40 5.05 -21.55
CA GLU A 59 5.34 5.49 -22.46
C GLU A 59 5.67 5.13 -23.90
N LYS A 60 4.69 4.61 -24.62
CA LYS A 60 4.77 4.30 -26.04
C LYS A 60 3.43 4.55 -26.70
N ASP A 61 3.44 5.30 -27.81
CA ASP A 61 2.23 5.61 -28.61
C ASP A 61 1.08 6.21 -27.77
N GLY A 62 1.42 7.08 -26.81
CA GLY A 62 0.46 7.73 -25.88
C GLY A 62 -0.14 6.79 -24.82
N LYS A 63 0.39 5.59 -24.66
CA LYS A 63 -0.02 4.63 -23.64
C LYS A 63 1.10 4.35 -22.65
N THR A 64 0.75 4.32 -21.36
CA THR A 64 1.67 3.97 -20.26
C THR A 64 1.70 2.46 -20.06
N TYR A 65 2.91 1.91 -19.94
CA TYR A 65 3.16 0.49 -19.68
C TYR A 65 3.97 0.36 -18.40
N HIS A 66 3.34 -0.03 -17.31
CA HIS A 66 4.02 -0.26 -16.03
C HIS A 66 4.49 -1.72 -15.89
N HIS A 67 5.39 -1.95 -14.93
CA HIS A 67 6.09 -3.22 -14.73
C HIS A 67 5.25 -4.34 -14.09
N ILE A 68 4.07 -4.04 -13.53
CA ILE A 68 3.22 -5.03 -12.87
C ILE A 68 2.38 -5.75 -13.93
N ILE A 69 2.76 -6.99 -14.23
CA ILE A 69 2.15 -7.79 -15.28
C ILE A 69 1.05 -8.69 -14.70
N ASP A 70 -0.12 -8.68 -15.34
CA ASP A 70 -1.18 -9.65 -15.09
C ASP A 70 -0.80 -10.99 -15.74
N PRO A 71 -0.57 -12.06 -14.95
CA PRO A 71 -0.14 -13.36 -15.48
C PRO A 71 -1.18 -14.03 -16.38
N ALA A 72 -2.45 -13.65 -16.27
CA ALA A 72 -3.50 -14.19 -17.13
C ALA A 72 -3.46 -13.63 -18.55
N THR A 73 -2.95 -12.41 -18.72
CA THR A 73 -2.92 -11.72 -20.04
C THR A 73 -1.53 -11.55 -20.58
N GLY A 74 -0.47 -11.62 -19.75
CA GLY A 74 0.90 -11.31 -20.09
C GLY A 74 1.15 -9.82 -20.40
N LYS A 75 0.22 -8.94 -20.00
CA LYS A 75 0.26 -7.48 -20.21
C LYS A 75 0.26 -6.76 -18.88
N PRO A 76 0.65 -5.46 -18.82
CA PRO A 76 0.44 -4.63 -17.64
C PRO A 76 -1.01 -4.75 -17.14
N SER A 77 -1.17 -4.83 -15.81
CA SER A 77 -2.50 -4.94 -15.20
C SER A 77 -3.29 -3.66 -15.44
N GLU A 78 -4.41 -3.76 -16.12
CA GLU A 78 -5.32 -2.64 -16.40
C GLU A 78 -6.53 -2.70 -15.44
N LYS A 79 -6.28 -2.86 -14.13
CA LYS A 79 -7.33 -2.85 -13.10
C LYS A 79 -7.52 -1.44 -12.54
N ASP A 80 -8.50 -1.30 -11.69
CA ASP A 80 -9.01 -0.06 -11.11
C ASP A 80 -8.19 0.49 -9.91
N LEU A 81 -6.95 0.03 -9.72
CA LEU A 81 -6.06 0.47 -8.65
C LEU A 81 -4.81 1.16 -9.19
N LYS A 82 -4.45 2.31 -8.60
CA LYS A 82 -3.17 3.01 -8.82
C LYS A 82 -2.09 2.52 -7.88
N SER A 83 -2.44 2.24 -6.62
CA SER A 83 -1.51 1.68 -5.63
C SER A 83 -2.21 0.82 -4.59
N VAL A 84 -1.42 -0.09 -4.03
CA VAL A 84 -1.79 -0.97 -2.91
C VAL A 84 -0.68 -0.94 -1.89
N THR A 85 -0.98 -0.49 -0.68
CA THR A 85 -0.07 -0.57 0.47
C THR A 85 -0.55 -1.64 1.43
N ILE A 86 0.33 -2.54 1.79
CA ILE A 86 0.07 -3.60 2.77
C ILE A 86 0.82 -3.31 4.06
N ILE A 87 0.13 -3.49 5.18
CA ILE A 87 0.66 -3.33 6.53
C ILE A 87 0.54 -4.68 7.25
N SER A 88 1.64 -5.27 7.64
CA SER A 88 1.67 -6.49 8.46
C SER A 88 2.99 -6.64 9.21
N LYS A 89 3.04 -7.58 10.14
CA LYS A 89 4.29 -7.95 10.84
C LYS A 89 5.25 -8.75 9.97
N ASN A 90 4.77 -9.28 8.85
CA ASN A 90 5.57 -10.09 7.93
C ASN A 90 5.84 -9.32 6.65
N GLY A 91 7.05 -8.75 6.52
CA GLY A 91 7.46 -7.95 5.35
C GLY A 91 7.42 -8.73 4.04
N THR A 92 7.79 -10.01 4.04
CA THR A 92 7.72 -10.86 2.85
C THR A 92 6.27 -11.05 2.39
N LEU A 93 5.35 -11.29 3.31
CA LEU A 93 3.92 -11.38 3.01
C LEU A 93 3.40 -10.05 2.45
N SER A 94 3.79 -8.93 3.06
CA SER A 94 3.38 -7.59 2.60
C SER A 94 3.84 -7.31 1.18
N ASP A 95 5.07 -7.69 0.83
CA ASP A 95 5.64 -7.51 -0.51
C ASP A 95 4.88 -8.33 -1.56
N ILE A 96 4.62 -9.60 -1.28
CA ILE A 96 3.83 -10.48 -2.16
C ILE A 96 2.40 -9.96 -2.33
N LEU A 97 1.74 -9.60 -1.22
CA LEU A 97 0.33 -9.20 -1.25
C LEU A 97 0.12 -7.83 -1.92
N SER A 98 1.05 -6.88 -1.79
CA SER A 98 0.90 -5.57 -2.43
C SER A 98 0.74 -5.71 -3.95
N THR A 99 1.58 -6.51 -4.58
CA THR A 99 1.50 -6.80 -6.03
C THR A 99 0.31 -7.70 -6.37
N THR A 100 0.05 -8.73 -5.56
CA THR A 100 -1.06 -9.66 -5.83
C THR A 100 -2.41 -8.94 -5.82
N LEU A 101 -2.67 -8.13 -4.79
CA LEU A 101 -3.93 -7.41 -4.66
C LEU A 101 -4.07 -6.30 -5.72
N PHE A 102 -2.96 -5.69 -6.14
CA PHE A 102 -2.95 -4.77 -7.27
C PHE A 102 -3.47 -5.45 -8.55
N VAL A 103 -2.95 -6.64 -8.88
CA VAL A 103 -3.38 -7.41 -10.06
C VAL A 103 -4.82 -7.93 -9.92
N MET A 104 -5.27 -8.25 -8.71
CA MET A 104 -6.65 -8.69 -8.46
C MET A 104 -7.68 -7.57 -8.69
N GLY A 105 -7.33 -6.31 -8.47
CA GLY A 105 -8.22 -5.16 -8.49
C GLY A 105 -9.00 -4.97 -7.18
N LYS A 106 -9.64 -3.81 -7.02
CA LYS A 106 -10.21 -3.32 -5.76
C LYS A 106 -11.18 -4.29 -5.08
N ASP A 107 -12.20 -4.72 -5.82
CA ASP A 107 -13.28 -5.52 -5.21
C ASP A 107 -12.79 -6.89 -4.72
N LYS A 108 -11.91 -7.52 -5.49
CA LYS A 108 -11.30 -8.79 -5.08
C LYS A 108 -10.30 -8.61 -3.95
N ALA A 109 -9.54 -7.52 -3.95
CA ALA A 109 -8.62 -7.17 -2.87
C ALA A 109 -9.39 -6.98 -1.54
N ILE A 110 -10.52 -6.27 -1.58
CA ILE A 110 -11.39 -6.07 -0.41
C ILE A 110 -11.96 -7.41 0.08
N SER A 111 -12.45 -8.25 -0.83
CA SER A 111 -13.00 -9.56 -0.46
C SER A 111 -11.94 -10.45 0.17
N TYR A 112 -10.76 -10.50 -0.43
CA TYR A 112 -9.62 -11.26 0.09
C TYR A 112 -9.20 -10.76 1.50
N TRP A 113 -9.08 -9.43 1.67
CA TRP A 113 -8.75 -8.87 2.98
C TRP A 113 -9.80 -9.24 4.05
N LYS A 114 -11.10 -9.24 3.74
CA LYS A 114 -12.14 -9.60 4.70
C LYS A 114 -11.96 -11.02 5.26
N GLU A 115 -11.50 -11.95 4.45
CA GLU A 115 -11.21 -13.33 4.85
C GLU A 115 -9.90 -13.41 5.68
N HIS A 116 -8.91 -12.55 5.37
CA HIS A 116 -7.57 -12.54 5.95
C HIS A 116 -7.28 -11.35 6.87
N SER A 117 -8.30 -10.66 7.38
CA SER A 117 -8.19 -9.40 8.14
C SER A 117 -7.40 -9.48 9.44
N LYS A 118 -7.02 -10.67 9.90
CA LYS A 118 -6.14 -10.89 11.05
C LYS A 118 -4.65 -10.95 10.68
N GLU A 119 -4.34 -11.12 9.40
CA GLU A 119 -2.99 -11.33 8.91
C GLU A 119 -2.35 -10.03 8.43
N PHE A 120 -3.14 -9.14 7.82
CA PHE A 120 -2.67 -7.87 7.29
C PHE A 120 -3.76 -6.81 7.28
N ASN A 121 -3.33 -5.56 7.11
CA ASN A 121 -4.16 -4.41 6.79
C ASN A 121 -3.72 -3.83 5.44
N MET A 122 -4.55 -2.98 4.85
CA MET A 122 -4.26 -2.40 3.55
C MET A 122 -4.75 -0.97 3.40
N ILE A 123 -4.09 -0.24 2.52
CA ILE A 123 -4.52 1.05 1.96
C ILE A 123 -4.58 0.86 0.44
N LEU A 124 -5.70 1.19 -0.18
CA LEU A 124 -5.89 1.14 -1.62
C LEU A 124 -6.12 2.55 -2.14
N VAL A 125 -5.55 2.86 -3.30
CA VAL A 125 -5.87 4.07 -4.07
C VAL A 125 -6.42 3.64 -5.41
N ASP A 126 -7.66 4.02 -5.73
CA ASP A 126 -8.26 3.68 -7.00
C ASP A 126 -7.91 4.71 -8.11
N GLU A 127 -8.33 4.42 -9.34
CA GLU A 127 -8.08 5.25 -10.51
C GLU A 127 -8.65 6.68 -10.39
N ASN A 128 -9.62 6.89 -9.51
CA ASN A 128 -10.23 8.19 -9.21
C ASN A 128 -9.59 8.88 -7.99
N ASN A 129 -8.43 8.41 -7.52
CA ASN A 129 -7.72 8.91 -6.32
C ASN A 129 -8.49 8.75 -5.01
N LYS A 130 -9.50 7.90 -4.98
CA LYS A 130 -10.22 7.62 -3.76
C LYS A 130 -9.42 6.65 -2.91
N VAL A 131 -9.22 7.04 -1.64
CA VAL A 131 -8.46 6.27 -0.67
C VAL A 131 -9.40 5.36 0.13
N TYR A 132 -9.01 4.10 0.24
CA TYR A 132 -9.71 3.10 1.06
C TYR A 132 -8.73 2.50 2.05
N ILE A 133 -9.12 2.43 3.32
CA ILE A 133 -8.28 1.83 4.35
C ILE A 133 -9.05 0.70 5.06
N SER A 134 -8.36 -0.34 5.45
CA SER A 134 -8.94 -1.36 6.32
C SER A 134 -9.21 -0.83 7.73
N GLN A 135 -10.29 -1.28 8.36
CA GLN A 135 -10.70 -0.77 9.68
C GLN A 135 -9.64 -0.94 10.77
N GLY A 136 -8.76 -1.93 10.65
CA GLY A 136 -7.74 -2.23 11.64
C GLY A 136 -6.66 -1.15 11.79
N ILE A 137 -6.53 -0.26 10.80
CA ILE A 137 -5.54 0.83 10.84
C ILE A 137 -6.16 2.21 11.01
N LYS A 138 -7.49 2.31 11.18
CA LYS A 138 -8.21 3.58 11.22
C LYS A 138 -7.62 4.57 12.25
N ASP A 139 -7.28 4.09 13.44
CA ASP A 139 -6.83 4.93 14.54
C ASP A 139 -5.34 5.33 14.44
N HIS A 140 -4.62 4.76 13.46
CA HIS A 140 -3.20 4.99 13.19
C HIS A 140 -2.92 5.55 11.80
N PHE A 141 -3.96 5.81 11.00
CA PHE A 141 -3.84 6.46 9.69
C PHE A 141 -4.37 7.87 9.74
N SER A 142 -3.61 8.80 9.21
CA SER A 142 -3.99 10.21 9.08
C SER A 142 -3.86 10.66 7.63
N SER A 143 -4.79 11.48 7.15
CA SER A 143 -4.80 12.07 5.81
C SER A 143 -5.46 13.43 5.86
N ASP A 144 -5.03 14.36 5.02
CA ASP A 144 -5.68 15.65 4.80
C ASP A 144 -6.88 15.53 3.83
N SER A 145 -6.99 14.39 3.13
CA SER A 145 -8.08 14.07 2.22
C SER A 145 -9.03 13.04 2.82
N ASP A 146 -10.26 13.03 2.31
CA ASP A 146 -11.26 12.04 2.70
C ASP A 146 -10.84 10.61 2.34
N PHE A 147 -11.14 9.67 3.21
CA PHE A 147 -10.92 8.24 2.95
C PHE A 147 -12.11 7.39 3.40
N THR A 148 -12.25 6.23 2.79
CA THR A 148 -13.29 5.26 3.10
C THR A 148 -12.74 4.14 3.97
N VAL A 149 -13.38 3.85 5.10
CA VAL A 149 -13.00 2.72 5.96
C VAL A 149 -13.74 1.46 5.52
N ILE A 150 -12.97 0.46 5.09
CA ILE A 150 -13.47 -0.87 4.74
C ILE A 150 -13.69 -1.65 6.04
N LYS A 151 -14.93 -2.06 6.26
CA LYS A 151 -15.32 -2.90 7.41
C LYS A 151 -15.35 -4.37 7.01
N LYS A 152 -15.06 -5.22 7.98
CA LYS A 152 -15.16 -6.67 7.83
C LYS A 152 -16.61 -7.10 7.67
#